data_a443907702d9e5efa06aa5c591e586ca
#
_entry.id   a443907702d9e5efa06aa5c591e586ca
#
_cell.length_a   1.000
_cell.length_b   1.000
_cell.length_c   1.000
_cell.angle_alpha   90.00
_cell.angle_beta   90.00
_cell.angle_gamma   90.00
#
_symmetry.space_group_name_H-M   'P 1'
#
loop_
_entity.id
_entity.type
_entity.pdbx_description
1 polymer ?
#
loop_
_entity_poly.entity_id
_entity_poly.type
_entity_poly.pdbx_seq_one_letter_code
_entity_poly.pdbx_strand_id
1 'polypeptide(L)'
;GRMADVMAADLVRLAPADKPTIEANLAALKQRLLKFSADSEARLASADNLSVMSLSDHFGYLIGSLNLELIGVDPRPDTEWTPEALKQLTATLKDNDVAVVMHHRQPSDAVKAAIAESGSRLVVLSTDAADPVAELEGNVDLLLKGLSGA
;
A
#
# COMPACT_ATOMS: atom_id res chain seq x y z
N GLY A 1 -9.27 12.61 -6.50
CA GLY A 1 -10.20 13.71 -6.67
C GLY A 1 -10.94 13.69 -7.99
N ARG A 2 -10.25 13.75 -9.11
CA ARG A 2 -10.86 13.90 -10.45
C ARG A 2 -11.91 12.84 -10.82
N MET A 3 -11.64 11.58 -10.51
CA MET A 3 -12.59 10.49 -10.77
C MET A 3 -13.88 10.65 -9.96
N ALA A 4 -13.76 11.03 -8.69
CA ALA A 4 -14.93 11.27 -7.83
C ALA A 4 -15.79 12.44 -8.35
N ASP A 5 -15.19 13.49 -8.92
CA ASP A 5 -15.94 14.59 -9.54
C ASP A 5 -16.75 14.13 -10.75
N VAL A 6 -16.15 13.31 -11.61
CA VAL A 6 -16.84 12.75 -12.80
C VAL A 6 -17.99 11.85 -12.38
N MET A 7 -17.74 10.94 -11.42
CA MET A 7 -18.78 10.04 -10.91
C MET A 7 -19.93 10.81 -10.26
N ALA A 8 -19.65 11.84 -9.46
CA ALA A 8 -20.69 12.66 -8.84
C ALA A 8 -21.51 13.43 -9.89
N ALA A 9 -20.88 13.97 -10.93
CA ALA A 9 -21.60 14.63 -12.02
C ALA A 9 -22.53 13.67 -12.77
N ASP A 10 -22.09 12.43 -13.03
CA ASP A 10 -22.91 11.39 -13.65
C ASP A 10 -24.08 10.97 -12.73
N LEU A 11 -23.83 10.80 -11.43
CA LEU A 11 -24.88 10.48 -10.46
C LEU A 11 -25.94 11.59 -10.38
N VAL A 12 -25.53 12.86 -10.36
CA VAL A 12 -26.47 14.00 -10.39
C VAL A 12 -27.31 14.00 -11.66
N ARG A 13 -26.74 13.63 -12.79
CA ARG A 13 -27.48 13.52 -14.06
C ARG A 13 -28.52 12.40 -14.02
N LEU A 14 -28.21 11.26 -13.39
CA LEU A 14 -29.10 10.11 -13.27
C LEU A 14 -30.15 10.27 -12.17
N ALA A 15 -29.83 10.96 -11.09
CA ALA A 15 -30.69 11.18 -9.93
C ALA A 15 -30.69 12.67 -9.50
N PRO A 16 -31.33 13.57 -10.29
CA PRO A 16 -31.30 15.02 -10.01
C PRO A 16 -31.91 15.42 -8.66
N ALA A 17 -32.85 14.63 -8.17
CA ALA A 17 -33.49 14.86 -6.87
C ALA A 17 -32.51 14.70 -5.69
N ASP A 18 -31.47 13.85 -5.85
CA ASP A 18 -30.46 13.53 -4.83
C ASP A 18 -29.22 14.44 -4.92
N LYS A 19 -29.23 15.43 -5.81
CA LYS A 19 -28.09 16.34 -6.04
C LYS A 19 -27.47 16.88 -4.75
N PRO A 20 -28.27 17.43 -3.76
CA PRO A 20 -27.66 17.97 -2.54
C PRO A 20 -26.89 16.91 -1.73
N THR A 21 -27.41 15.69 -1.67
CA THR A 21 -26.78 14.56 -0.96
C THR A 21 -25.50 14.12 -1.66
N ILE A 22 -25.53 14.01 -3.00
CA ILE A 22 -24.36 13.63 -3.81
C ILE A 22 -23.24 14.65 -3.65
N GLU A 23 -23.56 15.95 -3.73
CA GLU A 23 -22.59 17.03 -3.57
C GLU A 23 -22.00 17.09 -2.15
N ALA A 24 -22.83 16.88 -1.13
CA ALA A 24 -22.36 16.80 0.26
C ALA A 24 -21.42 15.61 0.49
N ASN A 25 -21.76 14.44 -0.04
CA ASN A 25 -20.92 13.24 0.05
C ASN A 25 -19.59 13.41 -0.70
N LEU A 26 -19.60 14.04 -1.89
CA LEU A 26 -18.39 14.36 -2.63
C LEU A 26 -17.47 15.29 -1.83
N ALA A 27 -18.04 16.35 -1.23
CA ALA A 27 -17.28 17.29 -0.41
C ALA A 27 -16.65 16.59 0.81
N ALA A 28 -17.41 15.74 1.50
CA ALA A 28 -16.92 14.95 2.64
C ALA A 28 -15.79 13.99 2.23
N LEU A 29 -15.95 13.28 1.12
CA LEU A 29 -14.91 12.39 0.58
C LEU A 29 -13.63 13.16 0.25
N LYS A 30 -13.74 14.32 -0.41
CA LYS A 30 -12.58 15.16 -0.73
C LYS A 30 -11.84 15.64 0.51
N GLN A 31 -12.57 16.09 1.53
CA GLN A 31 -11.96 16.50 2.81
C GLN A 31 -11.26 15.34 3.51
N ARG A 32 -11.88 14.15 3.52
CA ARG A 32 -11.29 12.93 4.08
C ARG A 32 -9.97 12.59 3.38
N LEU A 33 -9.97 12.58 2.05
CA LEU A 33 -8.77 12.27 1.26
C LEU A 33 -7.66 13.32 1.41
N LEU A 34 -7.99 14.61 1.49
CA LEU A 34 -7.02 15.68 1.72
C LEU A 34 -6.35 15.54 3.09
N LYS A 35 -7.15 15.31 4.13
CA LYS A 35 -6.61 15.08 5.49
C LYS A 35 -5.72 13.84 5.52
N PHE A 36 -6.19 12.75 4.95
CA PHE A 36 -5.44 11.50 4.86
C PHE A 36 -4.09 11.69 4.14
N SER A 37 -4.07 12.42 3.01
CA SER A 37 -2.83 12.72 2.29
C SER A 37 -1.85 13.52 3.15
N ALA A 38 -2.31 14.59 3.80
CA ALA A 38 -1.47 15.41 4.65
C ALA A 38 -0.90 14.64 5.86
N ASP A 39 -1.74 13.83 6.51
CA ASP A 39 -1.32 12.98 7.64
C ASP A 39 -0.30 11.93 7.18
N SER A 40 -0.49 11.33 6.01
CA SER A 40 0.43 10.34 5.42
C SER A 40 1.77 10.97 5.05
N GLU A 41 1.77 12.14 4.40
CA GLU A 41 2.97 12.89 4.05
C GLU A 41 3.79 13.27 5.29
N ALA A 42 3.14 13.72 6.37
CA ALA A 42 3.82 14.06 7.63
C ALA A 42 4.50 12.83 8.25
N ARG A 43 3.85 11.66 8.21
CA ARG A 43 4.42 10.41 8.73
C ARG A 43 5.55 9.88 7.84
N LEU A 44 5.44 9.97 6.52
CA LEU A 44 6.51 9.61 5.59
C LEU A 44 7.75 10.49 5.79
N ALA A 45 7.55 11.79 6.01
CA ALA A 45 8.65 12.72 6.27
C ALA A 45 9.42 12.42 7.56
N SER A 46 8.84 11.63 8.48
CA SER A 46 9.49 11.21 9.73
C SER A 46 10.11 9.81 9.66
N ALA A 47 9.96 9.09 8.54
CA ALA A 47 10.55 7.77 8.37
C ALA A 47 12.00 7.90 7.87
N ASP A 48 12.91 7.20 8.52
CA ASP A 48 14.35 7.23 8.18
C ASP A 48 14.67 6.44 6.91
N ASN A 49 13.87 5.42 6.59
CA ASN A 49 14.08 4.54 5.46
C ASN A 49 12.76 4.26 4.74
N LEU A 50 12.69 4.63 3.47
CA LEU A 50 11.50 4.47 2.60
C LEU A 50 11.69 3.35 1.56
N SER A 51 12.74 2.51 1.70
CA SER A 51 13.00 1.43 0.77
C SER A 51 12.04 0.26 0.98
N VAL A 52 11.43 -0.17 -0.11
CA VAL A 52 10.43 -1.22 -0.10
C VAL A 52 10.69 -2.26 -1.21
N MET A 53 10.32 -3.49 -0.95
CA MET A 53 10.22 -4.54 -1.96
C MET A 53 8.81 -5.10 -1.99
N SER A 54 8.27 -5.39 -3.16
CA SER A 54 6.95 -5.99 -3.31
C SER A 54 7.04 -7.44 -3.77
N LEU A 55 6.40 -8.35 -3.04
CA LEU A 55 6.18 -9.73 -3.49
C LEU A 55 4.82 -9.87 -4.20
N SER A 56 4.33 -8.78 -4.76
CA SER A 56 3.05 -8.70 -5.47
C SER A 56 3.11 -7.60 -6.51
N ASP A 57 2.43 -7.76 -7.62
CA ASP A 57 2.28 -6.76 -8.69
C ASP A 57 1.13 -5.76 -8.44
N HIS A 58 0.37 -5.92 -7.34
CA HIS A 58 -0.81 -5.10 -7.02
C HIS A 58 -0.47 -3.68 -6.54
N PHE A 59 0.74 -3.41 -6.03
CA PHE A 59 1.02 -2.20 -5.25
C PHE A 59 1.81 -1.11 -5.98
N GLY A 60 2.07 -1.26 -7.28
CA GLY A 60 2.86 -0.29 -8.04
C GLY A 60 2.31 1.14 -7.98
N TYR A 61 0.97 1.30 -8.05
CA TYR A 61 0.33 2.60 -7.92
C TYR A 61 0.45 3.21 -6.51
N LEU A 62 0.29 2.38 -5.47
CA LEU A 62 0.45 2.80 -4.07
C LEU A 62 1.88 3.27 -3.79
N ILE A 63 2.87 2.49 -4.22
CA ILE A 63 4.29 2.79 -4.07
C ILE A 63 4.62 4.13 -4.74
N GLY A 64 4.19 4.30 -6.01
CA GLY A 64 4.41 5.53 -6.75
C GLY A 64 3.69 6.75 -6.14
N SER A 65 2.47 6.58 -5.62
CA SER A 65 1.71 7.68 -5.01
C SER A 65 2.30 8.16 -3.68
N LEU A 66 2.97 7.29 -2.94
CA LEU A 66 3.66 7.62 -1.68
C LEU A 66 5.15 7.96 -1.89
N ASN A 67 5.62 7.96 -3.14
CA ASN A 67 7.03 8.22 -3.49
C ASN A 67 8.02 7.35 -2.70
N LEU A 68 7.69 6.05 -2.53
CA LEU A 68 8.55 5.09 -1.87
C LEU A 68 9.68 4.63 -2.80
N GLU A 69 10.81 4.26 -2.24
CA GLU A 69 11.93 3.69 -2.99
C GLU A 69 11.69 2.20 -3.26
N LEU A 70 11.26 1.87 -4.46
CA LEU A 70 11.03 0.49 -4.87
C LEU A 70 12.33 -0.18 -5.30
N ILE A 71 12.80 -1.15 -4.51
CA ILE A 71 14.00 -1.94 -4.81
C ILE A 71 13.70 -3.02 -5.85
N GLY A 72 12.53 -3.64 -5.78
CA GLY A 72 12.14 -4.66 -6.75
C GLY A 72 10.73 -5.19 -6.55
N VAL A 73 10.25 -5.91 -7.56
CA VAL A 73 8.98 -6.65 -7.54
C VAL A 73 9.26 -8.11 -7.89
N ASP A 74 8.81 -9.03 -7.04
CA ASP A 74 8.96 -10.48 -7.25
C ASP A 74 7.64 -11.20 -6.94
N PRO A 75 6.70 -11.24 -7.90
CA PRO A 75 5.35 -11.77 -7.70
C PRO A 75 5.27 -13.29 -7.88
N ARG A 76 6.39 -14.00 -7.69
CA ARG A 76 6.41 -15.45 -7.86
C ARG A 76 5.43 -16.16 -6.91
N PRO A 77 4.82 -17.27 -7.34
CA PRO A 77 3.95 -18.07 -6.49
C PRO A 77 4.73 -18.79 -5.39
N ASP A 78 4.04 -19.16 -4.30
CA ASP A 78 4.66 -19.81 -3.13
C ASP A 78 5.42 -21.10 -3.48
N THR A 79 5.02 -21.79 -4.53
CA THR A 79 5.64 -23.07 -4.99
C THR A 79 7.01 -22.86 -5.65
N GLU A 80 7.35 -21.63 -6.03
CA GLU A 80 8.61 -21.29 -6.71
C GLU A 80 9.68 -20.73 -5.75
N TRP A 81 9.39 -20.62 -4.46
CA TRP A 81 10.35 -20.23 -3.43
C TRP A 81 11.29 -21.39 -3.07
N THR A 82 12.23 -21.69 -3.96
CA THR A 82 13.31 -22.65 -3.69
C THR A 82 14.28 -22.13 -2.62
N PRO A 83 15.09 -23.00 -1.98
CA PRO A 83 16.12 -22.55 -1.03
C PRO A 83 17.07 -21.49 -1.61
N GLU A 84 17.41 -21.60 -2.88
CA GLU A 84 18.24 -20.62 -3.60
C GLU A 84 17.52 -19.27 -3.77
N ALA A 85 16.22 -19.31 -4.14
CA ALA A 85 15.42 -18.10 -4.27
C ALA A 85 15.25 -17.38 -2.92
N LEU A 86 15.07 -18.13 -1.84
CA LEU A 86 14.99 -17.55 -0.48
C LEU A 86 16.31 -16.90 -0.05
N LYS A 87 17.45 -17.54 -0.34
CA LYS A 87 18.77 -16.93 -0.10
C LYS A 87 18.97 -15.63 -0.90
N GLN A 88 18.55 -15.63 -2.17
CA GLN A 88 18.62 -14.43 -3.01
C GLN A 88 17.71 -13.32 -2.46
N LEU A 89 16.48 -13.66 -2.03
CA LEU A 89 15.59 -12.71 -1.38
C LEU A 89 16.26 -12.07 -0.16
N THR A 90 16.77 -12.90 0.78
CA THR A 90 17.44 -12.42 1.99
C THR A 90 18.64 -11.53 1.64
N ALA A 91 19.48 -11.92 0.67
CA ALA A 91 20.60 -11.11 0.23
C ALA A 91 20.15 -9.77 -0.37
N THR A 92 19.19 -9.79 -1.31
CA THR A 92 18.67 -8.56 -1.92
C THR A 92 18.12 -7.59 -0.88
N LEU A 93 17.36 -8.10 0.11
CA LEU A 93 16.80 -7.28 1.17
C LEU A 93 17.88 -6.67 2.07
N LYS A 94 18.93 -7.44 2.43
CA LYS A 94 20.07 -6.95 3.23
C LYS A 94 20.92 -5.94 2.47
N ASP A 95 21.30 -6.27 1.24
CA ASP A 95 22.21 -5.44 0.43
C ASP A 95 21.64 -4.07 0.07
N ASN A 96 20.31 -3.96 0.04
CA ASN A 96 19.59 -2.72 -0.26
C ASN A 96 18.93 -2.08 0.99
N ASP A 97 19.21 -2.59 2.18
CA ASP A 97 18.63 -2.09 3.44
C ASP A 97 17.09 -1.90 3.35
N VAL A 98 16.39 -2.92 2.83
CA VAL A 98 14.96 -2.85 2.61
C VAL A 98 14.22 -2.79 3.94
N ALA A 99 13.49 -1.70 4.18
CA ALA A 99 12.73 -1.51 5.41
C ALA A 99 11.49 -2.41 5.46
N VAL A 100 10.73 -2.46 4.36
CA VAL A 100 9.44 -3.17 4.31
C VAL A 100 9.33 -4.04 3.05
N VAL A 101 8.86 -5.26 3.27
CA VAL A 101 8.42 -6.18 2.21
C VAL A 101 6.90 -6.23 2.20
N MET A 102 6.29 -5.91 1.07
CA MET A 102 4.83 -5.88 0.90
C MET A 102 4.33 -7.14 0.22
N HIS A 103 3.20 -7.67 0.70
CA HIS A 103 2.48 -8.76 0.05
C HIS A 103 0.96 -8.55 0.17
N HIS A 104 0.16 -9.11 -0.75
CA HIS A 104 -1.31 -9.06 -0.71
C HIS A 104 -1.93 -10.21 0.09
N ARG A 105 -1.13 -11.14 0.58
CA ARG A 105 -1.54 -12.31 1.37
C ARG A 105 -0.41 -12.73 2.30
N GLN A 106 -0.72 -13.59 3.26
CA GLN A 106 0.30 -14.20 4.11
C GLN A 106 1.17 -15.15 3.26
N PRO A 107 2.48 -14.91 3.13
CA PRO A 107 3.38 -15.83 2.44
C PRO A 107 3.68 -17.06 3.30
N SER A 108 4.36 -18.03 2.69
CA SER A 108 4.82 -19.25 3.41
C SER A 108 5.75 -18.91 4.57
N ASP A 109 5.87 -19.83 5.53
CA ASP A 109 6.75 -19.62 6.70
C ASP A 109 8.22 -19.51 6.30
N ALA A 110 8.63 -20.17 5.21
CA ALA A 110 9.99 -20.03 4.66
C ALA A 110 10.26 -18.62 4.14
N VAL A 111 9.31 -18.01 3.44
CA VAL A 111 9.42 -16.61 2.98
C VAL A 111 9.42 -15.64 4.15
N LYS A 112 8.54 -15.86 5.16
CA LYS A 112 8.54 -15.04 6.38
C LYS A 112 9.89 -15.10 7.11
N ALA A 113 10.47 -16.31 7.22
CA ALA A 113 11.77 -16.51 7.85
C ALA A 113 12.89 -15.76 7.09
N ALA A 114 12.89 -15.84 5.75
CA ALA A 114 13.87 -15.13 4.91
C ALA A 114 13.77 -13.61 5.06
N ILE A 115 12.55 -13.07 5.13
CA ILE A 115 12.30 -11.64 5.37
C ILE A 115 12.77 -11.25 6.78
N ALA A 116 12.43 -12.02 7.80
CA ALA A 116 12.83 -11.76 9.17
C ALA A 116 14.37 -11.82 9.34
N GLU A 117 15.02 -12.77 8.69
CA GLU A 117 16.50 -12.92 8.68
C GLU A 117 17.19 -11.69 8.07
N SER A 118 16.56 -11.02 7.11
CA SER A 118 17.13 -9.80 6.51
C SER A 118 17.02 -8.56 7.42
N GLY A 119 16.16 -8.59 8.43
CA GLY A 119 15.84 -7.43 9.25
C GLY A 119 14.69 -6.58 8.71
N SER A 120 14.20 -6.90 7.50
CA SER A 120 13.03 -6.25 6.90
C SER A 120 11.73 -6.66 7.59
N ARG A 121 10.69 -5.82 7.48
CA ARG A 121 9.37 -6.10 8.02
C ARG A 121 8.41 -6.53 6.93
N LEU A 122 7.70 -7.64 7.17
CA LEU A 122 6.60 -8.04 6.30
C LEU A 122 5.34 -7.23 6.62
N VAL A 123 4.76 -6.59 5.61
CA VAL A 123 3.46 -5.92 5.68
C VAL A 123 2.50 -6.56 4.69
N VAL A 124 1.41 -7.12 5.21
CA VAL A 124 0.36 -7.72 4.38
C VAL A 124 -0.76 -6.71 4.20
N LEU A 125 -1.01 -6.33 2.95
CA LEU A 125 -1.98 -5.32 2.55
C LEU A 125 -3.22 -6.00 1.95
N SER A 126 -4.39 -5.43 2.22
CA SER A 126 -5.66 -5.90 1.65
C SER A 126 -5.82 -5.46 0.18
N THR A 127 -6.53 -6.27 -0.61
CA THR A 127 -6.82 -5.98 -2.02
C THR A 127 -8.27 -6.28 -2.41
N ASP A 128 -9.15 -6.58 -1.42
CA ASP A 128 -10.50 -7.10 -1.65
C ASP A 128 -11.56 -6.54 -0.68
N ALA A 129 -11.28 -5.44 0.01
CA ALA A 129 -12.24 -4.84 0.92
C ALA A 129 -13.43 -4.21 0.18
N ALA A 130 -14.61 -4.30 0.78
CA ALA A 130 -15.85 -3.74 0.23
C ALA A 130 -15.84 -2.19 0.17
N ASP A 131 -15.10 -1.53 1.06
CA ASP A 131 -14.89 -0.07 1.04
C ASP A 131 -13.45 0.23 0.58
N PRO A 132 -13.27 0.65 -0.69
CA PRO A 132 -11.94 0.89 -1.25
C PRO A 132 -11.22 2.10 -0.62
N VAL A 133 -11.95 3.04 -0.02
CA VAL A 133 -11.34 4.19 0.67
C VAL A 133 -10.81 3.76 2.02
N ALA A 134 -11.59 3.01 2.79
CA ALA A 134 -11.15 2.43 4.06
C ALA A 134 -9.99 1.45 3.87
N GLU A 135 -10.00 0.66 2.78
CA GLU A 135 -8.91 -0.23 2.41
C GLU A 135 -7.62 0.55 2.13
N LEU A 136 -7.69 1.60 1.32
CA LEU A 136 -6.55 2.47 1.02
C LEU A 136 -5.96 3.07 2.30
N GLU A 137 -6.81 3.64 3.16
CA GLU A 137 -6.37 4.24 4.43
C GLU A 137 -5.73 3.19 5.35
N GLY A 138 -6.35 2.01 5.48
CA GLY A 138 -5.82 0.90 6.27
C GLY A 138 -4.49 0.38 5.75
N ASN A 139 -4.35 0.20 4.45
CA ASN A 139 -3.12 -0.24 3.80
C ASN A 139 -1.97 0.75 4.00
N VAL A 140 -2.24 2.05 3.81
CA VAL A 140 -1.24 3.10 4.04
C VAL A 140 -0.84 3.15 5.51
N ASP A 141 -1.81 3.03 6.44
CA ASP A 141 -1.51 3.01 7.87
C ASP A 141 -0.61 1.84 8.28
N LEU A 142 -0.90 0.62 7.76
CA LEU A 142 -0.06 -0.56 7.97
C LEU A 142 1.36 -0.36 7.43
N LEU A 143 1.46 0.18 6.22
CA LEU A 143 2.74 0.44 5.56
C LEU A 143 3.57 1.46 6.34
N LEU A 144 2.96 2.58 6.76
CA LEU A 144 3.62 3.62 7.54
C LEU A 144 4.08 3.11 8.91
N LYS A 145 3.31 2.25 9.58
CA LYS A 145 3.75 1.55 10.81
C LYS A 145 4.96 0.66 10.54
N GLY A 146 4.94 -0.08 9.44
CA GLY A 146 6.08 -0.89 9.02
C GLY A 146 7.35 -0.06 8.80
N LEU A 147 7.25 1.08 8.15
CA LEU A 147 8.38 1.99 7.87
C LEU A 147 8.91 2.69 9.13
N SER A 148 8.04 3.07 10.06
CA SER A 148 8.46 3.78 11.29
C SER A 148 9.01 2.89 12.41
N GLY A 149 8.96 1.58 12.26
CA GLY A 149 9.47 0.67 13.27
C GLY A 149 8.62 0.54 14.55
N ALA A 150 7.39 1.04 14.50
CA ALA A 150 6.46 1.04 15.62
C ALA A 150 5.57 -0.22 15.65
#